data_a3fc7f2a26c4378013edb56dc7d01009
#
_entry.id   a3fc7f2a26c4378013edb56dc7d01009
#
_cell.length_a   1.000
_cell.length_b   1.000
_cell.length_c   1.000
_cell.angle_alpha   90.00
_cell.angle_beta   90.00
_cell.angle_gamma   90.00
#
_symmetry.space_group_name_H-M   'P 1'
#
loop_
_entity.id
_entity.type
_entity.pdbx_description
1 polymer ?
#
loop_
_entity_poly.entity_id
_entity_poly.type
_entity_poly.pdbx_seq_one_letter_code
_entity_poly.pdbx_strand_id
1 'polypeptide(L)'
;MNNLIDLARHLPVNAPTPALSISRVSLPAANRGLPLELRVTAPATGRELAVVLLSHGHGPSLYIPSKDGYAPLVTFLAEHGFVVIQPTHLNSKVAGLGADAPGAPLFCQSRVEDMKLILDRLEDIEAQVPFMAGRIDHSKVGAIGHSLGGHTVGVLLGAQLTDAPQDLREPRIKAGVLLAPPGNGGKDLSAFAATNYSALSLDWSNMITPALVVAGDSDLSPHLTVRGADWHADPYHCSPTGKSLLTLSGGKHGLGGIAGYDAAEADDESPERLAAVQRLTWAYLRSALFSGDPAWTLACAALAEHASALGRVESR
;
A
#
# COMPACT_ATOMS: atom_id res chain seq x y z
N MET A 1 31.22 8.15 4.23
CA MET A 1 29.95 8.01 3.49
C MET A 1 29.10 7.02 4.27
N ASN A 2 27.83 7.31 4.41
CA ASN A 2 26.91 6.44 5.16
C ASN A 2 26.54 5.24 4.26
N ASN A 3 27.04 4.04 4.57
CA ASN A 3 26.85 2.83 3.76
C ASN A 3 25.53 2.09 4.09
N LEU A 4 24.57 2.75 4.75
CA LEU A 4 23.31 2.11 5.18
C LEU A 4 22.44 1.63 4.02
N ILE A 5 22.64 2.17 2.81
CA ILE A 5 21.88 1.80 1.60
C ILE A 5 22.82 1.49 0.42
N ASP A 6 23.89 0.74 0.66
CA ASP A 6 25.00 0.58 -0.29
C ASP A 6 24.56 0.02 -1.65
N LEU A 7 23.80 -1.07 -1.69
CA LEU A 7 23.26 -1.64 -2.94
C LEU A 7 22.04 -0.85 -3.44
N ALA A 8 21.12 -0.50 -2.55
CA ALA A 8 19.88 0.17 -2.94
C ALA A 8 20.12 1.56 -3.56
N ARG A 9 21.26 2.20 -3.30
CA ARG A 9 21.60 3.50 -3.93
C ARG A 9 21.69 3.44 -5.45
N HIS A 10 21.94 2.26 -6.03
CA HIS A 10 22.00 2.07 -7.47
C HIS A 10 20.61 2.08 -8.15
N LEU A 11 19.54 1.87 -7.38
CA LEU A 11 18.19 1.96 -7.90
C LEU A 11 17.86 3.42 -8.20
N PRO A 12 17.55 3.79 -9.45
CA PRO A 12 17.36 5.18 -9.85
C PRO A 12 16.10 5.78 -9.23
N VAL A 13 16.20 7.04 -8.84
CA VAL A 13 15.10 7.87 -8.38
C VAL A 13 15.45 9.33 -8.69
N ASN A 14 14.43 10.19 -8.92
CA ASN A 14 14.65 11.63 -9.10
C ASN A 14 15.19 12.29 -7.82
N ALA A 15 15.73 13.49 -7.95
CA ALA A 15 16.16 14.26 -6.78
C ALA A 15 14.96 14.57 -5.87
N PRO A 16 15.14 14.48 -4.55
CA PRO A 16 14.06 14.79 -3.61
C PRO A 16 13.77 16.30 -3.58
N THR A 17 12.52 16.63 -3.32
CA THR A 17 12.06 18.00 -3.05
C THR A 17 11.44 18.05 -1.65
N PRO A 18 11.47 19.22 -0.96
CA PRO A 18 10.80 19.34 0.33
C PRO A 18 9.33 18.92 0.26
N ALA A 19 8.88 18.18 1.25
CA ALA A 19 7.49 17.75 1.39
C ALA A 19 6.85 18.38 2.63
N LEU A 20 5.55 18.62 2.56
CA LEU A 20 4.73 19.13 3.65
C LEU A 20 3.65 18.12 3.98
N SER A 21 3.37 17.95 5.26
CA SER A 21 2.34 17.02 5.75
C SER A 21 1.30 17.77 6.59
N ILE A 22 0.03 17.61 6.23
CA ILE A 22 -1.12 18.11 6.97
C ILE A 22 -1.86 16.93 7.55
N SER A 23 -1.98 16.88 8.87
CA SER A 23 -2.81 15.93 9.62
C SER A 23 -4.11 16.63 10.04
N ARG A 24 -5.22 15.88 10.14
CA ARG A 24 -6.58 16.35 10.42
C ARG A 24 -7.28 16.97 9.23
N VAL A 25 -7.04 16.47 8.03
CA VAL A 25 -8.02 16.61 6.96
C VAL A 25 -9.15 15.64 7.29
N SER A 26 -10.39 16.10 7.32
CA SER A 26 -11.54 15.30 7.75
C SER A 26 -12.66 15.35 6.71
N LEU A 27 -13.19 14.18 6.35
CA LEU A 27 -14.32 14.07 5.45
C LEU A 27 -15.56 13.58 6.20
N PRO A 28 -16.72 14.23 6.05
CA PRO A 28 -17.98 13.67 6.51
C PRO A 28 -18.26 12.33 5.83
N ALA A 29 -18.61 11.30 6.61
CA ALA A 29 -18.86 9.95 6.14
C ALA A 29 -20.08 9.36 6.84
N ALA A 30 -21.28 9.69 6.35
CA ALA A 30 -22.55 9.38 7.01
C ALA A 30 -22.76 7.87 7.24
N ASN A 31 -22.36 7.03 6.27
CA ASN A 31 -22.55 5.57 6.34
C ASN A 31 -21.54 4.88 7.28
N ARG A 32 -20.55 5.60 7.78
CA ARG A 32 -19.46 5.08 8.60
C ARG A 32 -19.68 5.33 10.09
N GLY A 33 -20.57 6.24 10.45
CA GLY A 33 -20.83 6.66 11.85
C GLY A 33 -19.74 7.57 12.47
N LEU A 34 -18.58 7.68 11.83
CA LEU A 34 -17.46 8.54 12.24
C LEU A 34 -16.91 9.27 11.01
N PRO A 35 -16.41 10.51 11.14
CA PRO A 35 -15.68 11.17 10.06
C PRO A 35 -14.49 10.34 9.60
N LEU A 36 -14.14 10.43 8.32
CA LEU A 36 -12.91 9.82 7.80
C LEU A 36 -11.76 10.79 8.00
N GLU A 37 -10.89 10.47 8.94
CA GLU A 37 -9.69 11.25 9.24
C GLU A 37 -8.56 10.89 8.29
N LEU A 38 -7.92 11.90 7.70
CA LEU A 38 -6.85 11.77 6.73
C LEU A 38 -5.59 12.50 7.17
N ARG A 39 -4.45 11.99 6.68
CA ARG A 39 -3.19 12.73 6.54
C ARG A 39 -2.90 12.89 5.07
N VAL A 40 -2.49 14.09 4.68
CA VAL A 40 -2.07 14.41 3.33
C VAL A 40 -0.63 14.89 3.36
N THR A 41 0.25 14.22 2.63
CA THR A 41 1.66 14.56 2.49
C THR A 41 1.97 14.79 1.02
N ALA A 42 2.54 15.95 0.68
CA ALA A 42 2.75 16.34 -0.71
C ALA A 42 4.04 17.14 -0.90
N PRO A 43 4.61 17.16 -2.12
CA PRO A 43 5.71 18.06 -2.45
C PRO A 43 5.32 19.51 -2.18
N ALA A 44 6.24 20.31 -1.62
CA ALA A 44 6.02 21.74 -1.39
C ALA A 44 5.81 22.51 -2.71
N THR A 45 6.35 22.00 -3.81
CA THR A 45 6.30 22.61 -5.15
C THR A 45 5.83 21.62 -6.22
N GLY A 46 5.63 22.08 -7.44
CA GLY A 46 5.19 21.25 -8.57
C GLY A 46 3.70 21.39 -8.87
N ARG A 47 3.31 20.91 -10.05
CA ARG A 47 1.93 20.87 -10.55
C ARG A 47 1.69 19.52 -11.25
N GLU A 48 0.44 19.21 -11.56
CA GLU A 48 0.02 17.94 -12.18
C GLU A 48 0.51 16.72 -11.38
N LEU A 49 0.47 16.86 -10.06
CA LEU A 49 0.95 15.85 -9.13
C LEU A 49 0.01 14.65 -9.14
N ALA A 50 0.57 13.47 -9.29
CA ALA A 50 -0.20 12.22 -9.17
C ALA A 50 -0.53 11.93 -7.70
N VAL A 51 -1.71 11.35 -7.47
CA VAL A 51 -2.19 10.95 -6.15
C VAL A 51 -1.89 9.48 -5.90
N VAL A 52 -1.43 9.19 -4.70
CA VAL A 52 -1.26 7.83 -4.18
C VAL A 52 -2.06 7.69 -2.89
N LEU A 53 -3.07 6.83 -2.90
CA LEU A 53 -3.80 6.46 -1.70
C LEU A 53 -3.03 5.37 -0.97
N LEU A 54 -2.79 5.51 0.35
CA LEU A 54 -2.11 4.49 1.13
C LEU A 54 -3.06 3.92 2.19
N SER A 55 -3.43 2.64 2.04
CA SER A 55 -4.25 1.88 2.98
C SER A 55 -3.35 1.13 3.96
N HIS A 56 -3.49 1.43 5.25
CA HIS A 56 -2.69 0.83 6.33
C HIS A 56 -3.07 -0.63 6.62
N GLY A 57 -2.21 -1.37 7.31
CA GLY A 57 -2.45 -2.73 7.76
C GLY A 57 -3.44 -2.85 8.93
N HIS A 58 -3.44 -4.03 9.53
CA HIS A 58 -4.12 -4.33 10.79
C HIS A 58 -3.07 -4.67 11.84
N GLY A 59 -3.31 -4.31 13.10
CA GLY A 59 -2.37 -4.62 14.17
C GLY A 59 -2.81 -4.05 15.51
N PRO A 60 -2.10 -4.38 16.59
CA PRO A 60 -2.49 -4.02 17.95
C PRO A 60 -2.11 -2.59 18.35
N SER A 61 -1.21 -1.93 17.63
CA SER A 61 -0.77 -0.57 17.97
C SER A 61 -1.79 0.49 17.57
N LEU A 62 -1.61 1.70 18.12
CA LEU A 62 -2.37 2.88 17.73
C LEU A 62 -1.75 3.59 16.52
N TYR A 63 -0.45 3.39 16.29
CA TYR A 63 0.32 4.15 15.31
C TYR A 63 0.25 3.54 13.90
N ILE A 64 0.70 2.29 13.75
CA ILE A 64 0.81 1.66 12.41
C ILE A 64 -0.55 1.59 11.70
N PRO A 65 -1.62 1.02 12.33
CA PRO A 65 -2.91 0.93 11.63
C PRO A 65 -3.68 2.25 11.75
N SER A 66 -3.12 3.33 11.24
CA SER A 66 -3.73 4.66 11.20
C SER A 66 -3.12 5.52 10.07
N LYS A 67 -3.71 6.71 9.88
CA LYS A 67 -3.16 7.75 8.98
C LYS A 67 -1.76 8.25 9.39
N ASP A 68 -1.33 7.97 10.59
CA ASP A 68 -0.07 8.49 11.15
C ASP A 68 1.11 7.51 10.99
N GLY A 69 0.85 6.25 10.66
CA GLY A 69 1.87 5.26 10.34
C GLY A 69 2.51 5.46 8.96
N TYR A 70 3.48 4.61 8.64
CA TYR A 70 4.14 4.55 7.31
C TYR A 70 4.95 5.79 6.93
N ALA A 71 5.37 6.60 7.88
CA ALA A 71 6.11 7.82 7.62
C ALA A 71 7.35 7.62 6.72
N PRO A 72 8.18 6.55 6.86
CA PRO A 72 9.32 6.32 5.98
C PRO A 72 8.93 6.20 4.50
N LEU A 73 7.89 5.43 4.20
CA LEU A 73 7.41 5.24 2.82
C LEU A 73 6.72 6.51 2.28
N VAL A 74 5.86 7.10 3.09
CA VAL A 74 5.05 8.27 2.71
C VAL A 74 5.90 9.49 2.43
N THR A 75 6.85 9.80 3.33
CA THR A 75 7.75 10.94 3.17
C THR A 75 8.59 10.77 1.91
N PHE A 76 9.15 9.58 1.70
CA PHE A 76 9.92 9.29 0.48
C PHE A 76 9.10 9.53 -0.79
N LEU A 77 7.89 8.99 -0.87
CA LEU A 77 7.03 9.18 -2.06
C LEU A 77 6.68 10.64 -2.30
N ALA A 78 6.39 11.37 -1.22
CA ALA A 78 6.07 12.80 -1.32
C ALA A 78 7.30 13.64 -1.74
N GLU A 79 8.48 13.38 -1.19
CA GLU A 79 9.72 14.02 -1.61
C GLU A 79 10.06 13.75 -3.08
N HIS A 80 9.57 12.63 -3.62
CA HIS A 80 9.82 12.21 -4.99
C HIS A 80 8.62 12.41 -5.94
N GLY A 81 7.69 13.31 -5.58
CA GLY A 81 6.72 13.89 -6.53
C GLY A 81 5.30 13.39 -6.46
N PHE A 82 4.91 12.59 -5.46
CA PHE A 82 3.55 12.13 -5.27
C PHE A 82 2.81 12.89 -4.15
N VAL A 83 1.53 13.10 -4.32
CA VAL A 83 0.62 13.44 -3.21
C VAL A 83 0.18 12.13 -2.57
N VAL A 84 0.50 11.91 -1.30
CA VAL A 84 0.10 10.71 -0.57
C VAL A 84 -1.02 11.04 0.40
N ILE A 85 -2.14 10.31 0.30
CA ILE A 85 -3.32 10.46 1.15
C ILE A 85 -3.52 9.18 1.95
N GLN A 86 -3.52 9.29 3.28
CA GLN A 86 -3.65 8.18 4.22
C GLN A 86 -4.91 8.33 5.06
N PRO A 87 -5.86 7.38 4.99
CA PRO A 87 -6.99 7.34 5.93
C PRO A 87 -6.64 6.64 7.25
N THR A 88 -7.44 6.90 8.30
CA THR A 88 -7.61 6.00 9.43
C THR A 88 -8.88 5.18 9.23
N HIS A 89 -8.74 3.90 8.88
CA HIS A 89 -9.86 2.99 8.71
C HIS A 89 -10.48 2.56 10.06
N LEU A 90 -11.73 2.04 10.02
CA LEU A 90 -12.49 1.66 11.22
C LEU A 90 -11.86 0.50 12.03
N ASN A 91 -11.03 -0.35 11.40
CA ASN A 91 -10.29 -1.39 12.11
C ASN A 91 -9.14 -0.85 12.98
N SER A 92 -8.81 0.43 12.85
CA SER A 92 -7.81 1.08 13.70
C SER A 92 -8.34 1.22 15.13
N LYS A 93 -7.50 0.94 16.13
CA LYS A 93 -7.84 1.23 17.54
C LYS A 93 -8.09 2.71 17.80
N VAL A 94 -7.57 3.60 16.96
CA VAL A 94 -7.86 5.05 17.03
C VAL A 94 -9.34 5.34 16.78
N ALA A 95 -10.04 4.51 16.00
CA ALA A 95 -11.49 4.66 15.79
C ALA A 95 -12.32 4.28 17.02
N GLY A 96 -11.77 3.54 17.98
CA GLY A 96 -12.40 3.23 19.26
C GLY A 96 -13.61 2.30 19.17
N LEU A 97 -13.77 1.53 18.07
CA LEU A 97 -14.89 0.62 17.90
C LEU A 97 -14.67 -0.72 18.60
N GLY A 98 -15.76 -1.28 19.15
CA GLY A 98 -15.75 -2.59 19.80
C GLY A 98 -15.72 -3.75 18.79
N ALA A 99 -15.46 -4.96 19.32
CA ALA A 99 -15.40 -6.18 18.51
C ALA A 99 -16.78 -6.61 17.93
N ASP A 100 -17.86 -6.06 18.49
CA ASP A 100 -19.26 -6.27 18.07
C ASP A 100 -19.74 -5.28 17.01
N ALA A 101 -18.89 -4.31 16.62
CA ALA A 101 -19.24 -3.36 15.59
C ALA A 101 -19.43 -4.06 14.21
N PRO A 102 -20.43 -3.63 13.43
CA PRO A 102 -20.68 -4.22 12.10
C PRO A 102 -19.44 -4.19 11.21
N GLY A 103 -19.02 -5.35 10.71
CA GLY A 103 -17.82 -5.51 9.88
C GLY A 103 -16.52 -5.75 10.65
N ALA A 104 -16.57 -5.72 12.01
CA ALA A 104 -15.40 -6.04 12.83
C ALA A 104 -14.94 -7.49 12.61
N PRO A 105 -13.66 -7.80 12.82
CA PRO A 105 -12.61 -6.86 13.22
C PRO A 105 -11.91 -6.17 12.04
N LEU A 106 -12.12 -6.61 10.80
CA LEU A 106 -11.33 -6.18 9.64
C LEU A 106 -11.95 -5.00 8.88
N PHE A 107 -13.27 -4.83 8.95
CA PHE A 107 -14.02 -3.77 8.26
C PHE A 107 -13.73 -3.71 6.74
N CYS A 108 -13.58 -4.86 6.07
CA CYS A 108 -13.10 -4.95 4.68
C CYS A 108 -13.90 -4.09 3.71
N GLN A 109 -15.25 -4.11 3.78
CA GLN A 109 -16.10 -3.29 2.93
C GLN A 109 -15.93 -1.79 3.22
N SER A 110 -15.99 -1.40 4.50
CA SER A 110 -15.83 0.01 4.90
C SER A 110 -14.47 0.58 4.47
N ARG A 111 -13.41 -0.22 4.47
CA ARG A 111 -12.08 0.19 3.99
C ARG A 111 -12.08 0.53 2.51
N VAL A 112 -12.78 -0.25 1.70
CA VAL A 112 -12.95 0.02 0.26
C VAL A 112 -13.76 1.30 0.05
N GLU A 113 -14.85 1.47 0.81
CA GLU A 113 -15.69 2.68 0.77
C GLU A 113 -14.92 3.93 1.20
N ASP A 114 -14.07 3.84 2.23
CA ASP A 114 -13.17 4.92 2.66
C ASP A 114 -12.28 5.39 1.51
N MET A 115 -11.66 4.46 0.77
CA MET A 115 -10.77 4.79 -0.35
C MET A 115 -11.53 5.44 -1.52
N LYS A 116 -12.74 4.96 -1.82
CA LYS A 116 -13.62 5.56 -2.84
C LYS A 116 -14.07 6.95 -2.43
N LEU A 117 -14.45 7.15 -1.17
CA LEU A 117 -14.85 8.44 -0.62
C LEU A 117 -13.73 9.49 -0.75
N ILE A 118 -12.47 9.11 -0.53
CA ILE A 118 -11.33 10.02 -0.75
C ILE A 118 -11.30 10.50 -2.19
N LEU A 119 -11.48 9.59 -3.15
CA LEU A 119 -11.48 9.95 -4.57
C LEU A 119 -12.70 10.78 -4.98
N ASP A 120 -13.84 10.56 -4.35
CA ASP A 120 -15.06 11.35 -4.58
C ASP A 120 -14.93 12.78 -4.03
N ARG A 121 -14.04 13.02 -3.10
CA ARG A 121 -13.89 14.27 -2.35
C ARG A 121 -12.50 14.89 -2.49
N LEU A 122 -11.75 14.58 -3.57
CA LEU A 122 -10.41 15.13 -3.78
C LEU A 122 -10.40 16.67 -3.78
N GLU A 123 -11.41 17.31 -4.39
CA GLU A 123 -11.53 18.78 -4.39
C GLU A 123 -11.72 19.36 -2.98
N ASP A 124 -12.50 18.68 -2.13
CA ASP A 124 -12.69 19.09 -0.74
C ASP A 124 -11.41 18.92 0.08
N ILE A 125 -10.62 17.87 -0.22
CA ILE A 125 -9.31 17.65 0.39
C ILE A 125 -8.35 18.76 -0.03
N GLU A 126 -8.30 19.10 -1.32
CA GLU A 126 -7.48 20.23 -1.81
C GLU A 126 -7.87 21.54 -1.14
N ALA A 127 -9.16 21.81 -0.95
CA ALA A 127 -9.63 23.00 -0.27
C ALA A 127 -9.20 23.08 1.21
N GLN A 128 -9.07 21.92 1.87
CA GLN A 128 -8.59 21.86 3.26
C GLN A 128 -7.06 21.92 3.39
N VAL A 129 -6.32 21.75 2.28
CA VAL A 129 -4.85 21.77 2.24
C VAL A 129 -4.37 22.95 1.38
N PRO A 130 -4.22 24.16 1.94
CA PRO A 130 -4.08 25.42 1.17
C PRO A 130 -2.95 25.43 0.14
N PHE A 131 -1.84 24.72 0.40
CA PHE A 131 -0.71 24.67 -0.52
C PHE A 131 -0.92 23.72 -1.71
N MET A 132 -2.04 22.95 -1.74
CA MET A 132 -2.32 21.95 -2.77
C MET A 132 -3.31 22.42 -3.84
N ALA A 133 -4.07 23.47 -3.60
CA ALA A 133 -5.16 23.91 -4.48
C ALA A 133 -4.75 23.99 -5.96
N GLY A 134 -5.42 23.21 -6.82
CA GLY A 134 -5.18 23.17 -8.26
C GLY A 134 -3.84 22.58 -8.69
N ARG A 135 -3.20 21.76 -7.84
CA ARG A 135 -1.91 21.14 -8.13
C ARG A 135 -2.00 19.64 -8.44
N ILE A 136 -3.12 18.99 -8.13
CA ILE A 136 -3.33 17.57 -8.34
C ILE A 136 -3.81 17.30 -9.78
N ASP A 137 -3.28 16.24 -10.38
CA ASP A 137 -3.85 15.63 -11.57
C ASP A 137 -4.76 14.46 -11.16
N HIS A 138 -6.06 14.69 -11.14
CA HIS A 138 -7.08 13.71 -10.73
C HIS A 138 -7.17 12.49 -11.68
N SER A 139 -6.53 12.54 -12.84
CA SER A 139 -6.47 11.40 -13.77
C SER A 139 -5.35 10.42 -13.44
N LYS A 140 -4.36 10.82 -12.62
CA LYS A 140 -3.17 10.06 -12.24
C LYS A 140 -3.29 9.57 -10.80
N VAL A 141 -4.03 8.49 -10.60
CA VAL A 141 -4.27 7.92 -9.26
C VAL A 141 -3.68 6.52 -9.18
N GLY A 142 -2.84 6.31 -8.16
CA GLY A 142 -2.36 5.01 -7.72
C GLY A 142 -2.84 4.67 -6.32
N ALA A 143 -2.71 3.40 -5.92
CA ALA A 143 -3.00 2.96 -4.57
C ALA A 143 -1.90 2.04 -4.04
N ILE A 144 -1.55 2.18 -2.77
CA ILE A 144 -0.64 1.31 -2.05
C ILE A 144 -1.39 0.73 -0.86
N GLY A 145 -1.16 -0.54 -0.57
CA GLY A 145 -1.69 -1.16 0.64
C GLY A 145 -0.69 -2.12 1.26
N HIS A 146 -0.53 -2.05 2.57
CA HIS A 146 0.29 -2.99 3.33
C HIS A 146 -0.58 -3.97 4.09
N SER A 147 -0.23 -5.27 4.04
CA SER A 147 -0.93 -6.31 4.80
C SER A 147 -2.45 -6.29 4.49
N LEU A 148 -3.33 -6.09 5.46
CA LEU A 148 -4.77 -5.88 5.23
C LEU A 148 -5.05 -4.70 4.27
N GLY A 149 -4.19 -3.70 4.22
CA GLY A 149 -4.27 -2.64 3.21
C GLY A 149 -4.02 -3.17 1.80
N GLY A 150 -3.13 -4.16 1.63
CA GLY A 150 -2.92 -4.87 0.38
C GLY A 150 -4.17 -5.61 -0.09
N HIS A 151 -4.89 -6.26 0.84
CA HIS A 151 -6.21 -6.83 0.60
C HIS A 151 -7.21 -5.75 0.11
N THR A 152 -7.29 -4.62 0.81
CA THR A 152 -8.17 -3.49 0.43
C THR A 152 -7.86 -2.99 -0.98
N VAL A 153 -6.58 -2.77 -1.28
CA VAL A 153 -6.15 -2.33 -2.61
C VAL A 153 -6.44 -3.41 -3.65
N GLY A 154 -6.19 -4.69 -3.36
CA GLY A 154 -6.53 -5.80 -4.25
C GLY A 154 -8.00 -5.78 -4.69
N VAL A 155 -8.93 -5.53 -3.77
CA VAL A 155 -10.37 -5.39 -4.06
C VAL A 155 -10.62 -4.17 -4.97
N LEU A 156 -10.00 -3.03 -4.69
CA LEU A 156 -10.12 -1.83 -5.54
C LEU A 156 -9.54 -2.04 -6.95
N LEU A 157 -8.62 -2.98 -7.12
CA LEU A 157 -8.04 -3.35 -8.42
C LEU A 157 -8.82 -4.45 -9.15
N GLY A 158 -9.87 -5.03 -8.51
CA GLY A 158 -10.80 -5.97 -9.11
C GLY A 158 -10.85 -7.36 -8.48
N ALA A 159 -10.04 -7.66 -7.44
CA ALA A 159 -10.23 -8.89 -6.67
C ALA A 159 -11.59 -8.89 -5.97
N GLN A 160 -12.19 -10.05 -5.77
CA GLN A 160 -13.53 -10.18 -5.19
C GLN A 160 -13.50 -10.97 -3.89
N LEU A 161 -14.33 -10.56 -2.92
CA LEU A 161 -14.57 -11.35 -1.71
C LEU A 161 -15.25 -12.68 -2.10
N THR A 162 -14.73 -13.80 -1.64
CA THR A 162 -15.27 -15.11 -1.99
C THR A 162 -16.66 -15.36 -1.41
N ASP A 163 -16.92 -14.83 -0.20
CA ASP A 163 -18.18 -15.02 0.51
C ASP A 163 -19.29 -14.06 0.05
N ALA A 164 -18.93 -12.97 -0.60
CA ALA A 164 -19.84 -11.94 -1.09
C ALA A 164 -19.28 -11.32 -2.39
N PRO A 165 -19.32 -12.07 -3.50
CA PRO A 165 -18.76 -11.61 -4.77
C PRO A 165 -19.47 -10.35 -5.25
N GLN A 166 -18.76 -9.25 -5.32
CA GLN A 166 -19.23 -7.97 -5.82
C GLN A 166 -18.08 -7.28 -6.55
N ASP A 167 -18.36 -6.65 -7.68
CA ASP A 167 -17.38 -5.78 -8.34
C ASP A 167 -17.27 -4.46 -7.58
N LEU A 168 -16.25 -4.37 -6.75
CA LEU A 168 -15.90 -3.18 -5.99
C LEU A 168 -14.72 -2.42 -6.61
N ARG A 169 -14.30 -2.78 -7.81
CA ARG A 169 -13.21 -2.13 -8.54
C ARG A 169 -13.44 -0.63 -8.64
N GLU A 170 -12.33 0.12 -8.53
CA GLU A 170 -12.30 1.57 -8.67
C GLU A 170 -11.52 1.98 -9.92
N PRO A 171 -12.18 2.30 -11.03
CA PRO A 171 -11.53 2.53 -12.32
C PRO A 171 -10.67 3.81 -12.38
N ARG A 172 -10.82 4.72 -11.42
CA ARG A 172 -9.94 5.89 -11.28
C ARG A 172 -8.52 5.49 -10.86
N ILE A 173 -8.35 4.36 -10.14
CA ILE A 173 -7.05 3.83 -9.78
C ILE A 173 -6.44 3.13 -10.99
N LYS A 174 -5.32 3.67 -11.50
CA LYS A 174 -4.65 3.20 -12.71
C LYS A 174 -3.63 2.10 -12.45
N ALA A 175 -3.06 2.07 -11.25
CA ALA A 175 -2.09 1.07 -10.82
C ALA A 175 -2.12 0.90 -9.29
N GLY A 176 -1.74 -0.29 -8.82
CA GLY A 176 -1.61 -0.57 -7.40
C GLY A 176 -0.28 -1.15 -7.01
N VAL A 177 0.04 -1.02 -5.71
CA VAL A 177 1.17 -1.72 -5.07
C VAL A 177 0.66 -2.43 -3.82
N LEU A 178 0.80 -3.74 -3.80
CA LEU A 178 0.40 -4.60 -2.69
C LEU A 178 1.66 -5.01 -1.92
N LEU A 179 1.84 -4.47 -0.73
CA LEU A 179 2.99 -4.70 0.14
C LEU A 179 2.64 -5.79 1.15
N ALA A 180 3.31 -6.92 1.12
CA ALA A 180 3.04 -8.09 1.96
C ALA A 180 1.53 -8.38 2.11
N PRO A 181 0.75 -8.46 0.99
CA PRO A 181 -0.69 -8.68 1.05
C PRO A 181 -1.00 -10.07 1.60
N PRO A 182 -2.19 -10.33 2.18
CA PRO A 182 -2.69 -11.68 2.35
C PRO A 182 -2.79 -12.40 0.99
N GLY A 183 -2.48 -13.69 0.98
CA GLY A 183 -2.66 -14.54 -0.19
C GLY A 183 -4.07 -15.14 -0.26
N ASN A 184 -4.17 -16.34 -0.83
CA ASN A 184 -5.44 -17.06 -0.96
C ASN A 184 -6.02 -17.42 0.41
N GLY A 185 -7.33 -17.38 0.48
CA GLY A 185 -8.09 -17.78 1.65
C GLY A 185 -8.43 -19.29 1.66
N GLY A 186 -9.56 -19.62 2.27
CA GLY A 186 -10.08 -20.97 2.35
C GLY A 186 -9.12 -21.94 3.07
N LYS A 187 -8.70 -23.01 2.38
CA LYS A 187 -7.80 -24.04 2.95
C LYS A 187 -6.41 -23.54 3.31
N ASP A 188 -5.99 -22.41 2.79
CA ASP A 188 -4.67 -21.82 3.04
C ASP A 188 -4.65 -21.00 4.33
N LEU A 189 -5.82 -20.67 4.91
CA LEU A 189 -5.91 -19.99 6.19
C LEU A 189 -5.58 -20.92 7.36
N SER A 190 -4.97 -20.40 8.40
CA SER A 190 -4.86 -21.08 9.68
C SER A 190 -6.25 -21.28 10.31
N ALA A 191 -6.38 -22.21 11.26
CA ALA A 191 -7.64 -22.41 11.98
C ALA A 191 -8.13 -21.13 12.67
N PHE A 192 -7.21 -20.33 13.20
CA PHE A 192 -7.52 -19.03 13.80
C PHE A 192 -8.05 -18.04 12.75
N ALA A 193 -7.37 -17.90 11.63
CA ALA A 193 -7.76 -16.95 10.58
C ALA A 193 -9.07 -17.38 9.89
N ALA A 194 -9.26 -18.68 9.65
CA ALA A 194 -10.52 -19.21 9.10
C ALA A 194 -11.73 -18.89 9.98
N THR A 195 -11.54 -18.90 11.31
CA THR A 195 -12.61 -18.58 12.27
C THR A 195 -12.84 -17.08 12.43
N ASN A 196 -11.76 -16.29 12.48
CA ASN A 196 -11.85 -14.88 12.90
C ASN A 196 -11.70 -13.90 11.74
N TYR A 197 -11.12 -14.31 10.61
CA TYR A 197 -10.75 -13.47 9.48
C TYR A 197 -11.15 -14.07 8.12
N SER A 198 -12.29 -14.75 8.04
CA SER A 198 -12.79 -15.39 6.80
C SER A 198 -12.83 -14.41 5.61
N ALA A 199 -13.12 -13.12 5.88
CA ALA A 199 -13.13 -12.04 4.90
C ALA A 199 -11.75 -11.74 4.25
N LEU A 200 -10.65 -12.37 4.72
CA LEU A 200 -9.36 -12.33 3.99
C LEU A 200 -9.38 -13.15 2.70
N SER A 201 -10.39 -14.01 2.51
CA SER A 201 -10.49 -14.86 1.31
C SER A 201 -10.89 -14.03 0.10
N LEU A 202 -9.95 -13.86 -0.85
CA LEU A 202 -10.17 -13.16 -2.13
C LEU A 202 -10.02 -14.13 -3.32
N ASP A 203 -10.83 -13.90 -4.33
CA ASP A 203 -10.62 -14.37 -5.70
C ASP A 203 -9.86 -13.27 -6.48
N TRP A 204 -8.63 -13.55 -6.85
CA TRP A 204 -7.75 -12.66 -7.57
C TRP A 204 -7.96 -12.67 -9.09
N SER A 205 -8.74 -13.61 -9.62
CA SER A 205 -8.92 -13.84 -11.06
C SER A 205 -9.47 -12.63 -11.82
N ASN A 206 -10.14 -11.72 -11.12
CA ASN A 206 -10.70 -10.49 -11.66
C ASN A 206 -9.87 -9.22 -11.34
N MET A 207 -8.71 -9.37 -10.70
CA MET A 207 -7.82 -8.23 -10.44
C MET A 207 -7.07 -7.82 -11.72
N ILE A 208 -7.79 -7.15 -12.63
CA ILE A 208 -7.28 -6.78 -13.96
C ILE A 208 -6.41 -5.53 -13.98
N THR A 209 -6.58 -4.61 -13.04
CA THR A 209 -5.76 -3.39 -12.96
C THR A 209 -4.28 -3.76 -12.73
N PRO A 210 -3.32 -3.10 -13.43
CA PRO A 210 -1.89 -3.34 -13.24
C PRO A 210 -1.46 -3.21 -11.79
N ALA A 211 -0.60 -4.12 -11.32
CA ALA A 211 -0.13 -4.08 -9.94
C ALA A 211 1.30 -4.61 -9.78
N LEU A 212 2.03 -4.01 -8.82
CA LEU A 212 3.24 -4.57 -8.23
C LEU A 212 2.87 -5.26 -6.92
N VAL A 213 3.18 -6.54 -6.79
CA VAL A 213 3.13 -7.28 -5.54
C VAL A 213 4.53 -7.30 -4.95
N VAL A 214 4.67 -6.96 -3.68
CA VAL A 214 5.94 -7.03 -2.94
C VAL A 214 5.79 -8.04 -1.82
N ALA A 215 6.59 -9.10 -1.85
CA ALA A 215 6.59 -10.16 -0.85
C ALA A 215 8.01 -10.39 -0.32
N GLY A 216 8.16 -10.49 0.99
CA GLY A 216 9.40 -10.89 1.62
C GLY A 216 9.53 -12.42 1.61
N ASP A 217 10.70 -12.96 1.27
CA ASP A 217 10.91 -14.42 1.26
C ASP A 217 11.02 -15.04 2.67
N SER A 218 11.08 -14.19 3.68
CA SER A 218 11.12 -14.56 5.10
C SER A 218 9.88 -14.09 5.88
N ASP A 219 8.81 -13.64 5.18
CA ASP A 219 7.54 -13.21 5.79
C ASP A 219 6.68 -14.42 6.16
N LEU A 220 6.87 -14.91 7.37
CA LEU A 220 6.09 -16.02 7.92
C LEU A 220 4.93 -15.49 8.76
N SER A 221 3.72 -15.85 8.40
CA SER A 221 2.48 -15.43 9.07
C SER A 221 1.66 -16.64 9.61
N PRO A 222 2.21 -17.45 10.53
CA PRO A 222 1.58 -18.71 10.94
C PRO A 222 0.23 -18.52 11.67
N HIS A 223 -0.06 -17.33 12.16
CA HIS A 223 -1.36 -16.99 12.72
C HIS A 223 -2.42 -16.73 11.62
N LEU A 224 -2.00 -16.42 10.39
CA LEU A 224 -2.91 -16.17 9.26
C LEU A 224 -3.00 -17.36 8.29
N THR A 225 -1.90 -18.04 8.02
CA THR A 225 -1.83 -19.06 6.99
C THR A 225 -1.08 -20.30 7.45
N VAL A 226 -1.43 -21.46 6.86
CA VAL A 226 -0.68 -22.70 7.02
C VAL A 226 0.46 -22.82 6.02
N ARG A 227 0.60 -21.87 5.11
CA ARG A 227 1.65 -21.80 4.10
C ARG A 227 2.88 -21.01 4.58
N GLY A 228 3.94 -21.04 3.79
CA GLY A 228 5.15 -20.24 4.00
C GLY A 228 5.03 -18.80 3.47
N ALA A 229 6.16 -18.14 3.35
CA ALA A 229 6.27 -16.76 2.85
C ALA A 229 5.73 -16.57 1.42
N ASP A 230 5.72 -17.63 0.62
CA ASP A 230 5.17 -17.66 -0.74
C ASP A 230 3.67 -17.30 -0.79
N TRP A 231 2.95 -17.42 0.33
CA TRP A 231 1.54 -17.05 0.42
C TRP A 231 1.30 -15.58 0.06
N HIS A 232 2.20 -14.69 0.43
CA HIS A 232 2.09 -13.27 0.12
C HIS A 232 2.28 -12.93 -1.37
N ALA A 233 2.73 -13.88 -2.19
CA ALA A 233 2.87 -13.73 -3.64
C ALA A 233 1.64 -14.19 -4.44
N ASP A 234 0.63 -14.80 -3.81
CA ASP A 234 -0.58 -15.30 -4.48
C ASP A 234 -1.30 -14.24 -5.34
N PRO A 235 -1.41 -12.95 -4.93
CA PRO A 235 -2.02 -11.93 -5.79
C PRO A 235 -1.33 -11.80 -7.15
N TYR A 236 -0.01 -12.02 -7.22
CA TYR A 236 0.70 -12.07 -8.50
C TYR A 236 0.35 -13.33 -9.27
N HIS A 237 0.43 -14.51 -8.63
CA HIS A 237 0.27 -15.80 -9.31
C HIS A 237 -1.16 -16.08 -9.77
N CYS A 238 -2.17 -15.60 -9.02
CA CYS A 238 -3.58 -15.90 -9.25
C CYS A 238 -4.33 -14.82 -10.05
N SER A 239 -3.70 -13.68 -10.33
CA SER A 239 -4.32 -12.60 -11.13
C SER A 239 -4.06 -12.78 -12.63
N PRO A 240 -4.80 -12.06 -13.51
CA PRO A 240 -4.47 -11.92 -14.92
C PRO A 240 -3.12 -11.23 -15.16
N THR A 241 -2.64 -11.25 -16.40
CA THR A 241 -1.41 -10.55 -16.82
C THR A 241 -1.41 -9.05 -16.48
N GLY A 242 -0.25 -8.40 -16.60
CA GLY A 242 -0.06 -6.99 -16.23
C GLY A 242 0.33 -6.82 -14.74
N LYS A 243 0.95 -7.84 -14.16
CA LYS A 243 1.44 -7.85 -12.78
C LYS A 243 2.95 -7.98 -12.75
N SER A 244 3.55 -7.38 -11.74
CA SER A 244 4.94 -7.60 -11.36
C SER A 244 5.02 -8.11 -9.93
N LEU A 245 6.02 -8.93 -9.63
CA LEU A 245 6.33 -9.43 -8.31
C LEU A 245 7.76 -9.03 -7.95
N LEU A 246 7.92 -8.27 -6.86
CA LEU A 246 9.21 -8.10 -6.19
C LEU A 246 9.28 -9.10 -5.04
N THR A 247 10.18 -10.07 -5.13
CA THR A 247 10.57 -10.91 -3.99
C THR A 247 11.74 -10.26 -3.29
N LEU A 248 11.54 -9.80 -2.04
CA LEU A 248 12.55 -9.09 -1.24
C LEU A 248 13.34 -10.10 -0.40
N SER A 249 14.65 -10.18 -0.63
CA SER A 249 15.55 -11.15 0.07
C SER A 249 15.66 -10.83 1.56
N GLY A 250 15.39 -11.83 2.41
CA GLY A 250 15.39 -11.70 3.86
C GLY A 250 14.30 -10.75 4.40
N GLY A 251 13.40 -10.30 3.55
CA GLY A 251 12.29 -9.43 3.95
C GLY A 251 11.26 -10.20 4.75
N LYS A 252 10.82 -9.63 5.88
CA LYS A 252 9.68 -10.08 6.65
C LYS A 252 8.48 -9.16 6.41
N HIS A 253 7.49 -9.23 7.28
CA HIS A 253 6.23 -8.49 7.12
C HIS A 253 6.38 -6.97 7.09
N GLY A 254 7.37 -6.41 7.81
CA GLY A 254 7.69 -4.99 7.83
C GLY A 254 8.44 -4.48 6.61
N LEU A 255 8.89 -5.36 5.67
CA LEU A 255 9.58 -5.02 4.42
C LEU A 255 10.72 -4.01 4.63
N GLY A 256 11.52 -4.20 5.69
CA GLY A 256 12.65 -3.34 6.05
C GLY A 256 12.30 -2.11 6.87
N GLY A 257 11.03 -1.95 7.30
CA GLY A 257 10.61 -0.84 8.17
C GLY A 257 9.76 0.22 7.47
N ILE A 258 8.94 -0.16 6.47
CA ILE A 258 8.08 0.78 5.74
C ILE A 258 7.09 1.55 6.63
N ALA A 259 6.69 0.96 7.76
CA ALA A 259 5.72 1.54 8.69
C ALA A 259 6.36 2.46 9.75
N GLY A 260 7.66 2.38 9.93
CA GLY A 260 8.45 3.09 10.95
C GLY A 260 9.32 2.12 11.76
N TYR A 261 10.39 2.63 12.35
CA TYR A 261 11.36 1.81 13.07
C TYR A 261 10.99 1.56 14.55
N ASP A 262 10.21 2.44 15.16
CA ASP A 262 9.90 2.37 16.59
C ASP A 262 8.57 1.66 16.89
N ALA A 263 8.07 0.87 15.95
CA ALA A 263 6.82 0.16 16.12
C ALA A 263 7.05 -1.19 16.81
N ALA A 264 6.25 -1.50 17.83
CA ALA A 264 6.36 -2.76 18.56
C ALA A 264 6.14 -4.00 17.67
N GLU A 265 5.47 -3.84 16.54
CA GLU A 265 5.26 -4.87 15.53
C GLU A 265 6.42 -4.99 14.50
N ALA A 266 7.39 -4.06 14.53
CA ALA A 266 8.51 -4.08 13.59
C ALA A 266 9.61 -5.01 14.14
N ASP A 267 9.95 -6.01 13.34
CA ASP A 267 11.00 -6.99 13.64
C ASP A 267 11.94 -7.19 12.44
N ASP A 268 11.94 -6.24 11.50
CA ASP A 268 12.58 -6.37 10.19
C ASP A 268 13.28 -5.07 9.75
N GLU A 269 13.79 -4.27 10.70
CA GLU A 269 14.43 -3.02 10.33
C GLU A 269 15.67 -3.25 9.49
N SER A 270 15.65 -2.72 8.27
CA SER A 270 16.77 -2.74 7.35
C SER A 270 16.69 -1.51 6.44
N PRO A 271 17.53 -0.49 6.68
CA PRO A 271 17.56 0.70 5.84
C PRO A 271 17.72 0.38 4.35
N GLU A 272 18.44 -0.67 4.04
CA GLU A 272 18.72 -1.09 2.68
C GLU A 272 17.50 -1.74 2.01
N ARG A 273 16.80 -2.67 2.69
CA ARG A 273 15.54 -3.24 2.20
C ARG A 273 14.47 -2.16 2.08
N LEU A 274 14.34 -1.30 3.09
CA LEU A 274 13.42 -0.16 3.03
C LEU A 274 13.68 0.72 1.80
N ALA A 275 14.94 1.09 1.54
CA ALA A 275 15.30 1.90 0.39
C ALA A 275 14.99 1.21 -0.94
N ALA A 276 15.18 -0.12 -1.02
CA ALA A 276 14.81 -0.89 -2.21
C ALA A 276 13.29 -0.86 -2.44
N VAL A 277 12.49 -1.10 -1.41
CA VAL A 277 11.01 -1.04 -1.49
C VAL A 277 10.54 0.36 -1.87
N GLN A 278 11.06 1.40 -1.26
CA GLN A 278 10.74 2.79 -1.58
C GLN A 278 10.99 3.12 -3.06
N ARG A 279 12.20 2.83 -3.54
CA ARG A 279 12.63 3.18 -4.91
C ARG A 279 11.92 2.36 -5.98
N LEU A 280 11.72 1.05 -5.76
CA LEU A 280 11.00 0.19 -6.69
C LEU A 280 9.50 0.51 -6.70
N THR A 281 8.89 0.80 -5.56
CA THR A 281 7.51 1.28 -5.48
C THR A 281 7.32 2.59 -6.23
N TRP A 282 8.24 3.55 -6.01
CA TRP A 282 8.22 4.82 -6.72
C TRP A 282 8.37 4.63 -8.22
N ALA A 283 9.36 3.85 -8.67
CA ALA A 283 9.63 3.61 -10.09
C ALA A 283 8.44 2.95 -10.80
N TYR A 284 7.80 1.97 -10.14
CA TYR A 284 6.61 1.31 -10.66
C TYR A 284 5.45 2.29 -10.86
N LEU A 285 5.09 3.03 -9.80
CA LEU A 285 4.01 4.01 -9.86
C LEU A 285 4.32 5.13 -10.85
N ARG A 286 5.58 5.56 -10.92
CA ARG A 286 6.01 6.59 -11.86
C ARG A 286 5.75 6.16 -13.30
N SER A 287 6.22 4.98 -13.70
CA SER A 287 5.98 4.47 -15.05
C SER A 287 4.50 4.17 -15.33
N ALA A 288 3.75 3.69 -14.33
CA ALA A 288 2.34 3.36 -14.51
C ALA A 288 1.42 4.58 -14.65
N LEU A 289 1.77 5.70 -13.99
CA LEU A 289 0.94 6.92 -13.96
C LEU A 289 1.39 7.99 -14.97
N PHE A 290 2.62 7.88 -15.48
CA PHE A 290 3.16 8.83 -16.45
C PHE A 290 3.59 8.07 -17.71
N SER A 291 2.78 8.17 -18.75
CA SER A 291 2.99 7.45 -20.00
C SER A 291 4.37 7.70 -20.59
N GLY A 292 5.07 6.61 -20.92
CA GLY A 292 6.42 6.67 -21.51
C GLY A 292 7.56 6.92 -20.51
N ASP A 293 7.27 7.05 -19.20
CA ASP A 293 8.33 7.20 -18.19
C ASP A 293 9.06 5.86 -18.00
N PRO A 294 10.40 5.81 -18.18
CA PRO A 294 11.18 4.56 -18.17
C PRO A 294 11.56 4.09 -16.73
N ALA A 295 11.12 4.76 -15.67
CA ALA A 295 11.62 4.53 -14.32
C ALA A 295 11.56 3.07 -13.88
N TRP A 296 10.46 2.35 -14.18
CA TRP A 296 10.32 0.94 -13.82
C TRP A 296 11.34 0.05 -14.55
N THR A 297 11.48 0.22 -15.86
CA THR A 297 12.44 -0.55 -16.64
C THR A 297 13.88 -0.32 -16.16
N LEU A 298 14.23 0.93 -15.89
CA LEU A 298 15.56 1.29 -15.38
C LEU A 298 15.80 0.74 -13.97
N ALA A 299 14.79 0.77 -13.11
CA ALA A 299 14.91 0.25 -11.75
C ALA A 299 15.04 -1.28 -11.74
N CYS A 300 14.30 -2.01 -12.57
CA CYS A 300 14.43 -3.45 -12.71
C CYS A 300 15.83 -3.85 -13.23
N ALA A 301 16.34 -3.15 -14.24
CA ALA A 301 17.68 -3.38 -14.75
C ALA A 301 18.76 -3.13 -13.68
N ALA A 302 18.66 -2.01 -12.97
CA ALA A 302 19.60 -1.67 -11.90
C ALA A 302 19.55 -2.66 -10.73
N LEU A 303 18.34 -3.15 -10.37
CA LEU A 303 18.22 -4.21 -9.36
C LEU A 303 18.96 -5.48 -9.79
N ALA A 304 18.74 -5.94 -11.02
CA ALA A 304 19.35 -7.17 -11.52
C ALA A 304 20.88 -7.05 -11.63
N GLU A 305 21.39 -5.89 -12.06
CA GLU A 305 22.80 -5.68 -12.33
C GLU A 305 23.62 -5.35 -11.08
N HIS A 306 23.05 -4.51 -10.18
CA HIS A 306 23.82 -3.90 -9.10
C HIS A 306 23.32 -4.24 -7.69
N ALA A 307 22.09 -4.72 -7.55
CA ALA A 307 21.43 -4.92 -6.27
C ALA A 307 20.64 -6.24 -6.16
N SER A 308 21.03 -7.26 -6.93
CA SER A 308 20.34 -8.56 -6.97
C SER A 308 20.31 -9.29 -5.63
N ALA A 309 21.24 -8.97 -4.70
CA ALA A 309 21.20 -9.50 -3.33
C ALA A 309 19.99 -9.00 -2.53
N LEU A 310 19.38 -7.88 -2.89
CA LEU A 310 18.19 -7.33 -2.21
C LEU A 310 16.90 -8.01 -2.65
N GLY A 311 16.88 -8.63 -3.83
CA GLY A 311 15.69 -9.30 -4.34
C GLY A 311 15.70 -9.46 -5.85
N ARG A 312 14.55 -9.91 -6.38
CA ARG A 312 14.33 -10.06 -7.81
C ARG A 312 12.94 -9.60 -8.20
N VAL A 313 12.81 -9.15 -9.45
CA VAL A 313 11.52 -8.78 -10.05
C VAL A 313 11.16 -9.79 -11.14
N GLU A 314 9.91 -10.22 -11.12
CA GLU A 314 9.28 -11.03 -12.16
C GLU A 314 8.07 -10.25 -12.70
N SER A 315 7.77 -10.37 -14.00
CA SER A 315 6.60 -9.71 -14.63
C SER A 315 5.92 -10.65 -15.63
N ARG A 316 4.61 -10.51 -15.75
CA ARG A 316 3.80 -11.32 -16.66
C ARG A 316 2.65 -10.52 -17.30
#